data_bac04c3e3a98bf2a24e0d952db6effbb
#
_entry.id   bac04c3e3a98bf2a24e0d952db6effbb
#
_cell.length_a   1.000
_cell.length_b   1.000
_cell.length_c   1.000
_cell.angle_alpha   90.00
_cell.angle_beta   90.00
_cell.angle_gamma   90.00
#
_symmetry.space_group_name_H-M   'P 1'
#
loop_
_entity.id
_entity.type
_entity.pdbx_description
1 polymer ?
#
loop_
_entity_poly.entity_id
_entity_poly.type
_entity_poly.pdbx_seq_one_letter_code
_entity_poly.pdbx_strand_id
1 'polypeptide(L)'
;QILQMPSTVGYDLRPASERAIHNIEHWLQNDGRRRALVQMATGAGKTRMAVTEIYRLLKFGGFKRVLFLVDRNNLGEQTVREFKNWDTPDDGRKFSAIYPVEQLTSSGAADSSKVVVSTIQRVWAGLKGEALPEGYSADIDDPTVSGEVEAVYSDRMPPEAFDLIIVDECHRSIYGQWRKVLEYFDAQIVGLTATPTKQTLAFFEQNLVSEYTFQESVADEVNVGFDIYRIKTQIAEEGGLIEAGSVIPAIDKRTREQKELEVEEDFEWKPTDQGIAVESPNHIRLVLETFRDRMFTEIFPELNDQGEKRKVVPKTLIFAKSDAHAETIVRIVREVFNKGDGFAAKITYTAQNPDDLINRLRTSPELRIAVTVDMVATGTDVKPLEC
;
A
#
# COMPACT_ATOMS: atom_id res chain seq x y z
N GLN A 1 -24.83 -12.83 19.95
CA GLN A 1 -25.77 -11.73 19.78
C GLN A 1 -25.03 -10.44 20.06
N ILE A 2 -24.81 -9.63 19.03
CA ILE A 2 -24.31 -8.27 19.21
C ILE A 2 -25.47 -7.50 19.86
N LEU A 3 -25.26 -7.09 21.09
CA LEU A 3 -26.21 -6.28 21.85
C LEU A 3 -26.30 -4.89 21.21
N GLN A 4 -27.32 -4.14 21.56
CA GLN A 4 -27.53 -2.78 21.07
C GLN A 4 -26.27 -1.93 21.28
N MET A 5 -25.60 -1.57 20.18
CA MET A 5 -24.36 -0.80 20.23
C MET A 5 -24.67 0.64 20.66
N PRO A 6 -23.87 1.26 21.55
CA PRO A 6 -24.07 2.65 21.92
C PRO A 6 -23.78 3.60 20.76
N SER A 7 -24.24 4.84 20.87
CA SER A 7 -23.96 5.90 19.90
C SER A 7 -22.47 6.11 19.69
N THR A 8 -22.11 6.57 18.50
CA THR A 8 -20.73 6.97 18.12
C THR A 8 -20.41 8.42 18.50
N VAL A 9 -21.34 9.12 19.11
CA VAL A 9 -21.11 10.51 19.59
C VAL A 9 -19.94 10.55 20.56
N GLY A 10 -18.99 11.44 20.31
CA GLY A 10 -17.78 11.60 21.15
C GLY A 10 -16.54 10.83 20.66
N TYR A 11 -16.65 10.04 19.57
CA TYR A 11 -15.51 9.29 19.03
C TYR A 11 -14.60 10.10 18.09
N ASP A 12 -14.93 11.37 17.84
CA ASP A 12 -14.17 12.25 16.94
C ASP A 12 -13.90 11.58 15.57
N LEU A 13 -14.96 11.08 14.96
CA LEU A 13 -14.94 10.40 13.67
C LEU A 13 -15.38 11.35 12.55
N ARG A 14 -14.82 11.15 11.38
CA ARG A 14 -15.37 11.74 10.16
C ARG A 14 -16.72 11.08 9.82
N PRO A 15 -17.68 11.80 9.21
CA PRO A 15 -18.99 11.24 8.89
C PRO A 15 -18.94 9.93 8.10
N ALA A 16 -18.02 9.80 7.16
CA ALA A 16 -17.83 8.57 6.38
C ALA A 16 -17.38 7.39 7.25
N SER A 17 -16.50 7.62 8.24
CA SER A 17 -16.06 6.60 9.19
C SER A 17 -17.18 6.17 10.12
N GLU A 18 -17.97 7.12 10.60
CA GLU A 18 -19.12 6.85 11.45
C GLU A 18 -20.17 6.02 10.71
N ARG A 19 -20.49 6.38 9.47
CA ARG A 19 -21.38 5.62 8.59
C ARG A 19 -20.88 4.19 8.36
N ALA A 20 -19.55 4.02 8.13
CA ALA A 20 -18.96 2.71 7.93
C ALA A 20 -19.09 1.81 9.17
N ILE A 21 -18.80 2.34 10.35
CA ILE A 21 -18.97 1.63 11.64
C ILE A 21 -20.41 1.19 11.81
N HIS A 22 -21.36 2.12 11.65
CA HIS A 22 -22.78 1.82 11.78
C HIS A 22 -23.23 0.70 10.82
N ASN A 23 -22.77 0.73 9.59
CA ASN A 23 -23.11 -0.28 8.59
C ASN A 23 -22.47 -1.64 8.88
N ILE A 24 -21.23 -1.68 9.39
CA ILE A 24 -20.57 -2.92 9.85
C ILE A 24 -21.37 -3.52 11.03
N GLU A 25 -21.70 -2.71 12.03
CA GLU A 25 -22.45 -3.16 13.21
C GLU A 25 -23.85 -3.67 12.81
N HIS A 26 -24.52 -2.97 11.89
CA HIS A 26 -25.81 -3.40 11.37
C HIS A 26 -25.71 -4.73 10.61
N TRP A 27 -24.68 -4.90 9.78
CA TRP A 27 -24.43 -6.16 9.10
C TRP A 27 -24.19 -7.30 10.08
N LEU A 28 -23.32 -7.11 11.07
CA LEU A 28 -23.03 -8.11 12.10
C LEU A 28 -24.28 -8.53 12.91
N GLN A 29 -25.26 -7.63 13.05
CA GLN A 29 -26.49 -7.90 13.79
C GLN A 29 -27.55 -8.63 12.96
N ASN A 30 -27.67 -8.30 11.67
CA ASN A 30 -28.86 -8.60 10.88
C ASN A 30 -28.59 -9.47 9.65
N ASP A 31 -27.34 -9.63 9.23
CA ASP A 31 -26.98 -10.37 8.02
C ASP A 31 -26.29 -11.69 8.40
N GLY A 32 -26.72 -12.78 7.81
CA GLY A 32 -26.13 -14.10 8.05
C GLY A 32 -24.83 -14.36 7.27
N ARG A 33 -24.41 -13.46 6.38
CA ARG A 33 -23.15 -13.58 5.63
C ARG A 33 -21.95 -13.36 6.54
N ARG A 34 -20.86 -14.05 6.24
CA ARG A 34 -19.64 -14.02 7.06
C ARG A 34 -18.65 -12.97 6.59
N ARG A 35 -18.89 -12.32 5.46
CA ARG A 35 -17.96 -11.41 4.82
C ARG A 35 -18.64 -10.09 4.49
N ALA A 36 -17.98 -8.99 4.82
CA ALA A 36 -18.40 -7.64 4.47
C ALA A 36 -17.24 -6.84 3.89
N LEU A 37 -17.52 -6.01 2.91
CA LEU A 37 -16.56 -5.11 2.29
C LEU A 37 -16.89 -3.66 2.63
N VAL A 38 -15.87 -2.91 2.98
CA VAL A 38 -15.92 -1.45 3.13
C VAL A 38 -14.99 -0.84 2.09
N GLN A 39 -15.55 -0.09 1.19
CA GLN A 39 -14.78 0.79 0.31
C GLN A 39 -14.60 2.13 0.98
N MET A 40 -13.34 2.58 1.08
CA MET A 40 -13.03 3.87 1.69
C MET A 40 -11.76 4.45 1.06
N ALA A 41 -11.86 5.66 0.53
CA ALA A 41 -10.76 6.35 -0.13
C ALA A 41 -9.47 6.34 0.71
N THR A 42 -8.32 6.30 0.05
CA THR A 42 -7.02 6.44 0.74
C THR A 42 -6.96 7.80 1.46
N GLY A 43 -6.37 7.84 2.65
CA GLY A 43 -6.31 9.07 3.46
C GLY A 43 -7.62 9.43 4.19
N ALA A 44 -8.72 8.73 3.93
CA ALA A 44 -10.01 9.01 4.57
C ALA A 44 -10.12 8.55 6.04
N GLY A 45 -9.10 7.84 6.55
CA GLY A 45 -9.05 7.42 7.95
C GLY A 45 -9.47 5.97 8.18
N LYS A 46 -9.27 5.06 7.22
CA LYS A 46 -9.56 3.61 7.32
C LYS A 46 -9.05 2.99 8.63
N THR A 47 -7.78 3.21 8.95
CA THR A 47 -7.15 2.61 10.16
C THR A 47 -7.82 3.12 11.44
N ARG A 48 -8.06 4.43 11.55
CA ARG A 48 -8.75 5.02 12.71
C ARG A 48 -10.18 4.48 12.86
N MET A 49 -10.91 4.37 11.76
CA MET A 49 -12.24 3.76 11.73
C MET A 49 -12.18 2.31 12.24
N ALA A 50 -11.23 1.52 11.74
CA ALA A 50 -11.07 0.12 12.13
C ALA A 50 -10.67 -0.05 13.61
N VAL A 51 -9.75 0.79 14.12
CA VAL A 51 -9.38 0.80 15.56
C VAL A 51 -10.61 1.09 16.43
N THR A 52 -11.40 2.07 16.02
CA THR A 52 -12.64 2.44 16.72
C THR A 52 -13.65 1.30 16.70
N GLU A 53 -13.87 0.69 15.55
CA GLU A 53 -14.79 -0.46 15.40
C GLU A 53 -14.32 -1.63 16.27
N ILE A 54 -13.05 -1.99 16.24
CA ILE A 54 -12.50 -3.05 17.09
C ILE A 54 -12.73 -2.76 18.57
N TYR A 55 -12.49 -1.53 19.01
CA TYR A 55 -12.75 -1.14 20.39
C TYR A 55 -14.22 -1.36 20.78
N ARG A 56 -15.14 -0.93 19.93
CA ARG A 56 -16.58 -1.06 20.16
C ARG A 56 -17.00 -2.52 20.21
N LEU A 57 -16.52 -3.34 19.28
CA LEU A 57 -16.82 -4.77 19.22
C LEU A 57 -16.28 -5.54 20.43
N LEU A 58 -15.04 -5.24 20.87
CA LEU A 58 -14.46 -5.83 22.08
C LEU A 58 -15.20 -5.40 23.35
N LYS A 59 -15.63 -4.15 23.41
CA LYS A 59 -16.26 -3.60 24.64
C LYS A 59 -17.75 -3.92 24.74
N PHE A 60 -18.49 -3.79 23.64
CA PHE A 60 -19.94 -3.86 23.61
C PHE A 60 -20.47 -5.02 22.78
N GLY A 61 -19.72 -5.43 21.74
CA GLY A 61 -20.14 -6.44 20.75
C GLY A 61 -19.95 -7.89 21.19
N GLY A 62 -19.28 -8.13 22.32
CA GLY A 62 -19.00 -9.48 22.83
C GLY A 62 -17.88 -10.22 22.10
N PHE A 63 -17.16 -9.58 21.20
CA PHE A 63 -15.97 -10.12 20.54
C PHE A 63 -14.82 -10.26 21.55
N LYS A 64 -14.01 -11.29 21.40
CA LYS A 64 -12.95 -11.62 22.33
C LYS A 64 -11.56 -11.41 21.77
N ARG A 65 -11.37 -11.71 20.47
CA ARG A 65 -10.06 -11.65 19.82
C ARG A 65 -10.19 -11.31 18.33
N VAL A 66 -9.37 -10.37 17.88
CA VAL A 66 -9.40 -9.83 16.51
C VAL A 66 -8.05 -10.03 15.84
N LEU A 67 -8.05 -10.52 14.60
CA LEU A 67 -6.88 -10.52 13.72
C LEU A 67 -6.98 -9.32 12.77
N PHE A 68 -5.97 -8.45 12.81
CA PHE A 68 -5.85 -7.32 11.89
C PHE A 68 -4.75 -7.62 10.88
N LEU A 69 -5.12 -7.85 9.63
CA LEU A 69 -4.19 -8.15 8.55
C LEU A 69 -3.81 -6.89 7.79
N VAL A 70 -2.52 -6.66 7.67
CA VAL A 70 -1.91 -5.58 6.87
C VAL A 70 -1.20 -6.17 5.66
N ASP A 71 -1.08 -5.36 4.63
CA ASP A 71 -0.41 -5.75 3.38
C ASP A 71 1.10 -6.00 3.60
N ARG A 72 1.76 -5.17 4.42
CA ARG A 72 3.22 -5.20 4.61
C ARG A 72 3.62 -5.08 6.08
N ASN A 73 4.78 -5.63 6.40
CA ASN A 73 5.26 -5.69 7.79
C ASN A 73 5.50 -4.30 8.43
N ASN A 74 6.00 -3.33 7.67
CA ASN A 74 6.19 -1.95 8.16
C ASN A 74 4.84 -1.27 8.50
N LEU A 75 3.78 -1.60 7.77
CA LEU A 75 2.41 -1.16 8.10
C LEU A 75 1.91 -1.83 9.38
N GLY A 76 2.37 -3.04 9.70
CA GLY A 76 2.07 -3.72 10.96
C GLY A 76 2.54 -2.93 12.17
N GLU A 77 3.78 -2.46 12.17
CA GLU A 77 4.32 -1.62 13.26
C GLU A 77 3.58 -0.27 13.36
N GLN A 78 3.28 0.34 12.22
CA GLN A 78 2.49 1.57 12.19
C GLN A 78 1.10 1.33 12.77
N THR A 79 0.42 0.26 12.38
CA THR A 79 -0.90 -0.11 12.90
C THR A 79 -0.87 -0.37 14.41
N VAL A 80 0.13 -1.09 14.91
CA VAL A 80 0.31 -1.29 16.36
C VAL A 80 0.51 0.05 17.08
N ARG A 81 1.27 0.99 16.50
CA ARG A 81 1.44 2.35 17.06
C ARG A 81 0.12 3.12 17.08
N GLU A 82 -0.68 3.02 16.03
CA GLU A 82 -2.03 3.63 15.98
C GLU A 82 -2.90 3.12 17.12
N PHE A 83 -2.98 1.80 17.33
CA PHE A 83 -3.70 1.23 18.48
C PHE A 83 -3.16 1.73 19.83
N LYS A 84 -1.83 1.80 19.99
CA LYS A 84 -1.21 2.24 21.24
C LYS A 84 -1.43 3.72 21.53
N ASN A 85 -1.57 4.54 20.49
CA ASN A 85 -1.73 5.98 20.62
C ASN A 85 -3.20 6.41 20.70
N TRP A 86 -4.14 5.54 20.31
CA TRP A 86 -5.55 5.87 20.31
C TRP A 86 -6.12 5.97 21.73
N ASP A 87 -6.75 7.12 22.03
CA ASP A 87 -7.41 7.38 23.30
C ASP A 87 -8.86 6.94 23.23
N THR A 88 -9.30 6.19 24.25
CA THR A 88 -10.67 5.74 24.32
C THR A 88 -11.61 6.91 24.64
N PRO A 89 -12.77 7.01 23.99
CA PRO A 89 -13.67 8.16 24.18
C PRO A 89 -14.33 8.22 25.55
N ASP A 90 -14.36 7.10 26.27
CA ASP A 90 -15.10 6.99 27.53
C ASP A 90 -14.32 7.60 28.72
N ASP A 91 -13.01 7.35 28.78
CA ASP A 91 -12.18 7.73 29.93
C ASP A 91 -10.78 8.22 29.57
N GLY A 92 -10.50 8.37 28.28
CA GLY A 92 -9.22 8.88 27.77
C GLY A 92 -8.03 7.95 27.97
N ARG A 93 -8.24 6.69 28.38
CA ARG A 93 -7.15 5.73 28.46
C ARG A 93 -6.69 5.29 27.09
N LYS A 94 -5.42 4.93 26.98
CA LYS A 94 -4.92 4.31 25.73
C LYS A 94 -5.58 2.96 25.50
N PHE A 95 -5.92 2.66 24.23
CA PHE A 95 -6.50 1.37 23.84
C PHE A 95 -5.69 0.20 24.41
N SER A 96 -4.35 0.25 24.24
CA SER A 96 -3.44 -0.81 24.69
C SER A 96 -3.36 -0.98 26.21
N ALA A 97 -3.82 0.00 26.98
CA ALA A 97 -3.93 -0.13 28.45
C ALA A 97 -5.15 -0.95 28.88
N ILE A 98 -6.13 -1.12 27.98
CA ILE A 98 -7.35 -1.89 28.23
C ILE A 98 -7.31 -3.24 27.51
N TYR A 99 -6.89 -3.22 26.25
CA TYR A 99 -6.84 -4.39 25.37
C TYR A 99 -5.41 -4.59 24.84
N PRO A 100 -4.71 -5.68 25.22
CA PRO A 100 -3.37 -5.98 24.71
C PRO A 100 -3.37 -6.12 23.18
N VAL A 101 -2.46 -5.39 22.54
CA VAL A 101 -2.23 -5.38 21.09
C VAL A 101 -0.82 -5.86 20.82
N GLU A 102 -0.68 -6.87 20.01
CA GLU A 102 0.63 -7.45 19.65
C GLU A 102 0.74 -7.66 18.14
N GLN A 103 1.95 -7.52 17.65
CA GLN A 103 2.30 -7.99 16.32
C GLN A 103 2.66 -9.48 16.39
N LEU A 104 2.13 -10.27 15.46
CA LEU A 104 2.48 -11.69 15.36
C LEU A 104 3.97 -11.85 15.05
N THR A 105 4.69 -12.50 15.94
CA THR A 105 6.11 -12.82 15.79
C THR A 105 6.31 -14.28 15.39
N SER A 106 7.57 -14.70 15.18
CA SER A 106 7.92 -16.10 14.93
C SER A 106 7.56 -17.04 16.10
N SER A 107 7.47 -16.52 17.32
CA SER A 107 7.04 -17.25 18.51
C SER A 107 5.51 -17.31 18.71
N GLY A 108 4.74 -16.67 17.83
CA GLY A 108 3.29 -16.53 17.96
C GLY A 108 2.90 -15.22 18.65
N ALA A 109 1.62 -15.09 18.99
CA ALA A 109 1.08 -14.02 19.83
C ALA A 109 0.60 -14.64 21.15
N ALA A 110 0.72 -13.87 22.25
CA ALA A 110 0.24 -14.34 23.55
C ALA A 110 -1.28 -14.58 23.53
N ASP A 111 -1.74 -15.59 24.24
CA ASP A 111 -3.19 -15.89 24.36
C ASP A 111 -3.98 -14.73 24.99
N SER A 112 -3.32 -13.88 25.76
CA SER A 112 -3.91 -12.70 26.35
C SER A 112 -4.14 -11.55 25.37
N SER A 113 -3.53 -11.59 24.17
CA SER A 113 -3.65 -10.55 23.18
C SER A 113 -5.07 -10.48 22.61
N LYS A 114 -5.67 -9.30 22.68
CA LYS A 114 -7.03 -9.06 22.16
C LYS A 114 -7.04 -8.66 20.70
N VAL A 115 -5.98 -8.00 20.26
CA VAL A 115 -5.75 -7.65 18.85
C VAL A 115 -4.38 -8.17 18.43
N VAL A 116 -4.37 -8.99 17.39
CA VAL A 116 -3.15 -9.52 16.78
C VAL A 116 -3.00 -8.86 15.41
N VAL A 117 -1.93 -8.10 15.22
CA VAL A 117 -1.61 -7.47 13.94
C VAL A 117 -0.61 -8.35 13.19
N SER A 118 -0.86 -8.64 11.93
CA SER A 118 0.00 -9.53 11.14
C SER A 118 -0.09 -9.25 9.65
N THR A 119 0.85 -9.80 8.88
CA THR A 119 0.66 -10.03 7.44
C THR A 119 0.11 -11.44 7.23
N ILE A 120 -0.55 -11.66 6.08
CA ILE A 120 -1.13 -12.98 5.79
C ILE A 120 -0.07 -14.07 5.65
N GLN A 121 1.13 -13.72 5.16
CA GLN A 121 2.27 -14.64 5.06
C GLN A 121 2.72 -15.13 6.43
N ARG A 122 2.76 -14.24 7.45
CA ARG A 122 3.12 -14.63 8.82
C ARG A 122 2.07 -15.51 9.47
N VAL A 123 0.78 -15.25 9.22
CA VAL A 123 -0.30 -16.11 9.70
C VAL A 123 -0.13 -17.51 9.10
N TRP A 124 0.10 -17.61 7.80
CA TRP A 124 0.31 -18.88 7.14
C TRP A 124 1.52 -19.64 7.66
N ALA A 125 2.69 -18.98 7.82
CA ALA A 125 3.87 -19.58 8.41
C ALA A 125 3.60 -20.09 9.83
N GLY A 126 2.87 -19.29 10.63
CA GLY A 126 2.46 -19.69 11.97
C GLY A 126 1.53 -20.92 11.99
N LEU A 127 0.62 -21.05 11.01
CA LEU A 127 -0.21 -22.24 10.84
C LEU A 127 0.62 -23.48 10.53
N LYS A 128 1.69 -23.35 9.74
CA LYS A 128 2.63 -24.44 9.44
C LYS A 128 3.62 -24.75 10.57
N GLY A 129 3.71 -23.89 11.58
CA GLY A 129 4.74 -23.97 12.61
C GLY A 129 6.13 -23.53 12.13
N GLU A 130 6.20 -22.80 11.01
CA GLU A 130 7.44 -22.26 10.44
C GLU A 130 7.73 -20.87 11.00
N ALA A 131 9.01 -20.58 11.27
CA ALA A 131 9.44 -19.23 11.67
C ALA A 131 9.84 -18.43 10.43
N LEU A 132 9.16 -17.32 10.17
CA LEU A 132 9.66 -16.35 9.20
C LEU A 132 10.69 -15.44 9.86
N PRO A 133 11.79 -15.07 9.15
CA PRO A 133 12.77 -14.12 9.65
C PRO A 133 12.13 -12.80 10.07
N GLU A 134 12.69 -12.16 11.11
CA GLU A 134 12.32 -10.77 11.42
C GLU A 134 12.63 -9.89 10.22
N GLY A 135 11.68 -9.01 9.85
CA GLY A 135 11.82 -8.17 8.66
C GLY A 135 11.46 -8.85 7.33
N TYR A 136 11.03 -10.12 7.34
CA TYR A 136 10.54 -10.75 6.12
C TYR A 136 9.35 -9.98 5.55
N SER A 137 9.58 -9.38 4.40
CA SER A 137 8.65 -8.54 3.64
C SER A 137 8.56 -9.07 2.21
N ALA A 138 8.22 -10.36 2.06
CA ALA A 138 7.91 -10.85 0.72
C ALA A 138 6.67 -10.14 0.19
N ASP A 139 6.72 -9.76 -1.06
CA ASP A 139 5.54 -9.29 -1.77
C ASP A 139 4.50 -10.43 -1.80
N ILE A 140 3.22 -10.10 -1.74
CA ILE A 140 2.13 -11.09 -1.84
C ILE A 140 2.26 -11.93 -3.12
N ASP A 141 2.88 -11.35 -4.14
CA ASP A 141 3.15 -11.95 -5.44
C ASP A 141 4.53 -12.64 -5.53
N ASP A 142 5.23 -12.88 -4.42
CA ASP A 142 6.55 -13.54 -4.44
C ASP A 142 6.43 -14.99 -4.98
N PRO A 143 7.00 -15.27 -6.17
CA PRO A 143 6.93 -16.59 -6.78
C PRO A 143 7.68 -17.69 -5.98
N THR A 144 8.49 -17.31 -4.99
CA THR A 144 9.18 -18.29 -4.12
C THR A 144 8.23 -18.93 -3.11
N VAL A 145 7.04 -18.34 -2.91
CA VAL A 145 5.93 -18.89 -2.13
C VAL A 145 5.01 -19.75 -3.02
N SER A 146 5.54 -20.31 -4.10
CA SER A 146 4.82 -21.18 -5.04
C SER A 146 4.63 -22.57 -4.45
N GLY A 147 3.50 -22.84 -3.88
CA GLY A 147 3.02 -24.15 -3.46
C GLY A 147 1.53 -24.08 -3.15
N GLU A 148 0.80 -25.17 -3.25
CA GLU A 148 -0.57 -25.23 -2.76
C GLU A 148 -0.56 -24.92 -1.26
N VAL A 149 -1.16 -23.79 -0.87
CA VAL A 149 -1.35 -23.46 0.53
C VAL A 149 -2.47 -24.32 1.05
N GLU A 150 -2.12 -25.43 1.70
CA GLU A 150 -3.06 -26.11 2.55
C GLU A 150 -2.97 -25.51 3.96
N ALA A 151 -4.10 -25.01 4.46
CA ALA A 151 -4.20 -24.60 5.85
C ALA A 151 -4.19 -25.88 6.71
N VAL A 152 -3.09 -26.10 7.42
CA VAL A 152 -2.95 -27.23 8.34
C VAL A 152 -3.48 -26.79 9.70
N TYR A 153 -4.21 -27.70 10.39
CA TYR A 153 -4.67 -27.45 11.76
C TYR A 153 -3.48 -27.11 12.66
N SER A 154 -3.61 -26.04 13.40
CA SER A 154 -2.59 -25.57 14.35
C SER A 154 -3.19 -25.40 15.74
N ASP A 155 -2.64 -26.11 16.74
CA ASP A 155 -3.06 -25.97 18.14
C ASP A 155 -2.79 -24.55 18.67
N ARG A 156 -1.83 -23.82 18.08
CA ARG A 156 -1.51 -22.43 18.47
C ARG A 156 -2.47 -21.39 17.89
N MET A 157 -3.04 -21.70 16.75
CA MET A 157 -4.03 -20.86 16.05
C MET A 157 -5.15 -21.75 15.51
N PRO A 158 -6.01 -22.33 16.38
CA PRO A 158 -7.13 -23.12 15.91
C PRO A 158 -8.13 -22.28 15.12
N PRO A 159 -9.04 -22.89 14.36
CA PRO A 159 -10.02 -22.15 13.55
C PRO A 159 -10.81 -21.09 14.33
N GLU A 160 -11.10 -21.34 15.60
CA GLU A 160 -11.81 -20.43 16.53
C GLU A 160 -10.91 -19.41 17.23
N ALA A 161 -9.63 -19.29 16.83
CA ALA A 161 -8.69 -18.38 17.49
C ALA A 161 -9.08 -16.91 17.42
N PHE A 162 -9.91 -16.53 16.44
CA PHE A 162 -10.36 -15.15 16.23
C PHE A 162 -11.86 -15.13 15.94
N ASP A 163 -12.54 -14.13 16.49
CA ASP A 163 -13.96 -13.88 16.22
C ASP A 163 -14.13 -12.98 14.97
N LEU A 164 -13.15 -12.13 14.71
CA LEU A 164 -13.14 -11.16 13.62
C LEU A 164 -11.77 -11.10 12.95
N ILE A 165 -11.77 -11.03 11.64
CA ILE A 165 -10.59 -10.72 10.81
C ILE A 165 -10.87 -9.43 10.05
N ILE A 166 -10.05 -8.41 10.27
CA ILE A 166 -10.05 -7.21 9.43
C ILE A 166 -8.87 -7.29 8.48
N VAL A 167 -9.12 -7.12 7.19
CA VAL A 167 -8.11 -7.19 6.13
C VAL A 167 -7.97 -5.82 5.51
N ASP A 168 -6.89 -5.12 5.85
CA ASP A 168 -6.57 -3.83 5.22
C ASP A 168 -5.96 -4.05 3.83
N GLU A 169 -6.26 -3.15 2.88
CA GLU A 169 -5.93 -3.27 1.46
C GLU A 169 -6.27 -4.67 0.91
N CYS A 170 -7.47 -5.15 1.26
CA CYS A 170 -7.90 -6.53 1.03
C CYS A 170 -7.85 -6.97 -0.43
N HIS A 171 -7.91 -6.03 -1.38
CA HIS A 171 -7.79 -6.32 -2.81
C HIS A 171 -6.46 -6.99 -3.19
N ARG A 172 -5.45 -7.00 -2.30
CA ARG A 172 -4.16 -7.67 -2.51
C ARG A 172 -4.10 -9.06 -1.85
N SER A 173 -4.80 -9.25 -0.74
CA SER A 173 -4.61 -10.41 0.17
C SER A 173 -5.63 -11.54 -0.03
N ILE A 174 -6.65 -11.36 -0.88
CA ILE A 174 -7.78 -12.31 -1.02
C ILE A 174 -7.64 -13.25 -2.20
N TYR A 175 -6.54 -13.18 -2.95
CA TYR A 175 -6.36 -13.97 -4.18
C TYR A 175 -5.53 -15.24 -3.97
N GLY A 176 -5.72 -16.17 -4.90
CA GLY A 176 -4.93 -17.38 -4.98
C GLY A 176 -4.91 -18.16 -3.68
N GLN A 177 -3.71 -18.47 -3.25
CA GLN A 177 -3.44 -19.28 -2.05
C GLN A 177 -3.85 -18.61 -0.73
N TRP A 178 -3.81 -17.28 -0.63
CA TRP A 178 -4.09 -16.54 0.60
C TRP A 178 -5.56 -16.63 1.03
N ARG A 179 -6.45 -16.83 0.07
CA ARG A 179 -7.87 -17.07 0.34
C ARG A 179 -8.09 -18.22 1.31
N LYS A 180 -7.34 -19.33 1.16
CA LYS A 180 -7.45 -20.51 2.03
C LYS A 180 -7.07 -20.21 3.48
N VAL A 181 -6.11 -19.30 3.71
CA VAL A 181 -5.74 -18.85 5.06
C VAL A 181 -6.87 -18.09 5.73
N LEU A 182 -7.58 -17.23 5.01
CA LEU A 182 -8.73 -16.50 5.54
C LEU A 182 -9.91 -17.45 5.80
N GLU A 183 -10.14 -18.44 4.94
CA GLU A 183 -11.22 -19.44 5.05
C GLU A 183 -10.95 -20.50 6.11
N TYR A 184 -9.71 -20.61 6.60
CA TYR A 184 -9.37 -21.51 7.69
C TYR A 184 -10.02 -21.12 9.01
N PHE A 185 -10.15 -19.83 9.30
CA PHE A 185 -10.69 -19.34 10.56
C PHE A 185 -12.22 -19.30 10.55
N ASP A 186 -12.82 -19.68 11.68
CA ASP A 186 -14.25 -19.55 11.92
C ASP A 186 -14.58 -18.14 12.43
N ALA A 187 -14.30 -17.12 11.62
CA ALA A 187 -14.41 -15.72 11.97
C ALA A 187 -15.28 -14.93 11.00
N GLN A 188 -15.83 -13.81 11.45
CA GLN A 188 -16.37 -12.78 10.57
C GLN A 188 -15.20 -12.06 9.87
N ILE A 189 -15.35 -11.71 8.59
CA ILE A 189 -14.29 -11.07 7.79
C ILE A 189 -14.78 -9.72 7.28
N VAL A 190 -14.07 -8.66 7.64
CA VAL A 190 -14.29 -7.31 7.12
C VAL A 190 -13.09 -6.92 6.25
N GLY A 191 -13.32 -6.69 4.97
CA GLY A 191 -12.32 -6.16 4.05
C GLY A 191 -12.38 -4.65 3.96
N LEU A 192 -11.23 -4.01 4.01
CA LEU A 192 -11.07 -2.58 3.79
C LEU A 192 -10.27 -2.35 2.52
N THR A 193 -10.73 -1.49 1.62
CA THR A 193 -10.00 -1.12 0.41
C THR A 193 -10.47 0.23 -0.12
N ALA A 194 -9.58 0.94 -0.81
CA ALA A 194 -9.95 2.12 -1.58
C ALA A 194 -10.42 1.76 -3.01
N THR A 195 -9.95 0.63 -3.53
CA THR A 195 -10.08 0.25 -4.95
C THR A 195 -10.56 -1.19 -5.10
N PRO A 196 -11.85 -1.46 -4.82
CA PRO A 196 -12.40 -2.80 -4.97
C PRO A 196 -12.40 -3.23 -6.43
N THR A 197 -11.89 -4.41 -6.71
CA THR A 197 -11.95 -5.06 -8.02
C THR A 197 -13.20 -5.95 -8.12
N LYS A 198 -13.52 -6.43 -9.32
CA LYS A 198 -14.60 -7.42 -9.49
C LYS A 198 -14.35 -8.69 -8.67
N GLN A 199 -13.09 -9.11 -8.55
CA GLN A 199 -12.70 -10.28 -7.76
C GLN A 199 -12.83 -10.00 -6.26
N THR A 200 -12.49 -8.77 -5.81
CA THR A 200 -12.72 -8.35 -4.42
C THR A 200 -14.19 -8.46 -4.07
N LEU A 201 -15.05 -7.87 -4.88
CA LEU A 201 -16.51 -7.95 -4.67
C LEU A 201 -17.00 -9.39 -4.67
N ALA A 202 -16.48 -10.25 -5.56
CA ALA A 202 -16.87 -11.67 -5.61
C ALA A 202 -16.45 -12.42 -4.33
N PHE A 203 -15.24 -12.18 -3.78
CA PHE A 203 -14.82 -12.79 -2.52
C PHE A 203 -15.71 -12.39 -1.35
N PHE A 204 -16.13 -11.14 -1.30
CA PHE A 204 -17.05 -10.62 -0.28
C PHE A 204 -18.53 -10.80 -0.63
N GLU A 205 -18.87 -11.72 -1.56
CA GLU A 205 -20.24 -12.09 -1.92
C GLU A 205 -21.12 -10.89 -2.33
N GLN A 206 -20.52 -9.89 -3.01
CA GLN A 206 -21.12 -8.60 -3.37
C GLN A 206 -21.62 -7.81 -2.15
N ASN A 207 -21.16 -8.13 -0.95
CA ASN A 207 -21.59 -7.50 0.29
C ASN A 207 -20.77 -6.23 0.58
N LEU A 208 -20.97 -5.20 -0.22
CA LEU A 208 -20.41 -3.86 0.02
C LEU A 208 -21.32 -3.14 1.01
N VAL A 209 -20.93 -3.14 2.29
CA VAL A 209 -21.75 -2.56 3.37
C VAL A 209 -21.60 -1.06 3.50
N SER A 210 -20.44 -0.51 3.10
CA SER A 210 -20.20 0.93 3.10
C SER A 210 -19.31 1.33 1.94
N GLU A 211 -19.64 2.46 1.32
CA GLU A 211 -18.89 3.05 0.23
C GLU A 211 -18.59 4.52 0.52
N TYR A 212 -17.32 4.90 0.33
CA TYR A 212 -16.83 6.27 0.36
C TYR A 212 -15.74 6.41 -0.68
N THR A 213 -16.14 6.90 -1.84
CA THR A 213 -15.30 6.98 -3.03
C THR A 213 -14.26 8.12 -2.93
N PHE A 214 -13.26 8.09 -3.83
CA PHE A 214 -12.31 9.19 -3.94
C PHE A 214 -13.02 10.51 -4.30
N GLN A 215 -14.01 10.49 -5.20
CA GLN A 215 -14.78 11.65 -5.60
C GLN A 215 -15.55 12.27 -4.42
N GLU A 216 -16.20 11.44 -3.60
CA GLU A 216 -16.85 11.91 -2.37
C GLU A 216 -15.83 12.52 -1.41
N SER A 217 -14.65 11.90 -1.26
CA SER A 217 -13.61 12.41 -0.37
C SER A 217 -13.01 13.75 -0.82
N VAL A 218 -12.99 14.02 -2.12
CA VAL A 218 -12.61 15.33 -2.67
C VAL A 218 -13.73 16.36 -2.45
N ALA A 219 -15.00 15.95 -2.65
CA ALA A 219 -16.14 16.84 -2.40
C ALA A 219 -16.25 17.24 -0.91
N ASP A 220 -15.86 16.34 -0.01
CA ASP A 220 -15.82 16.57 1.45
C ASP A 220 -14.52 17.25 1.93
N GLU A 221 -13.65 17.70 1.00
CA GLU A 221 -12.35 18.33 1.29
C GLU A 221 -11.40 17.45 2.14
N VAL A 222 -11.60 16.14 2.13
CA VAL A 222 -10.74 15.16 2.82
C VAL A 222 -9.51 14.83 1.99
N ASN A 223 -9.70 14.71 0.69
CA ASN A 223 -8.63 14.56 -0.29
C ASN A 223 -8.64 15.74 -1.28
N VAL A 224 -7.53 15.92 -1.97
CA VAL A 224 -7.41 16.89 -3.07
C VAL A 224 -7.59 16.17 -4.40
N GLY A 225 -8.16 16.86 -5.37
CA GLY A 225 -8.23 16.38 -6.74
C GLY A 225 -6.84 16.25 -7.38
N PHE A 226 -6.78 15.59 -8.52
CA PHE A 226 -5.55 15.46 -9.30
C PHE A 226 -5.83 15.59 -10.79
N ASP A 227 -4.85 16.08 -11.52
CA ASP A 227 -4.84 16.12 -12.98
C ASP A 227 -3.89 15.06 -13.54
N ILE A 228 -4.27 14.49 -14.68
CA ILE A 228 -3.47 13.45 -15.35
C ILE A 228 -2.84 14.05 -16.61
N TYR A 229 -1.52 14.16 -16.61
CA TYR A 229 -0.73 14.56 -17.76
C TYR A 229 -0.06 13.34 -18.39
N ARG A 230 -0.16 13.20 -19.69
CA ARG A 230 0.46 12.11 -20.46
C ARG A 230 1.57 12.64 -21.33
N ILE A 231 2.79 12.20 -21.08
CA ILE A 231 3.93 12.45 -21.97
C ILE A 231 3.89 11.35 -23.06
N LYS A 232 3.56 11.76 -24.28
CA LYS A 232 3.55 10.89 -25.42
C LYS A 232 4.89 10.95 -26.13
N THR A 233 5.49 9.81 -26.37
CA THR A 233 6.72 9.69 -27.17
C THR A 233 6.42 8.79 -28.35
N GLN A 234 7.09 9.05 -29.49
CA GLN A 234 6.90 8.25 -30.70
C GLN A 234 7.15 6.76 -30.43
N ILE A 235 8.18 6.43 -29.67
CA ILE A 235 8.49 5.05 -29.26
C ILE A 235 7.36 4.44 -28.41
N ALA A 236 6.70 5.23 -27.56
CA ALA A 236 5.60 4.74 -26.73
C ALA A 236 4.31 4.52 -27.51
N GLU A 237 4.11 5.20 -28.64
CA GLU A 237 2.91 5.08 -29.47
C GLU A 237 3.07 4.06 -30.62
N GLU A 238 4.25 3.98 -31.21
CA GLU A 238 4.51 3.18 -32.43
C GLU A 238 5.29 1.90 -32.16
N GLY A 239 5.92 1.77 -30.96
CA GLY A 239 6.90 0.72 -30.69
C GLY A 239 8.27 1.05 -31.28
N GLY A 240 9.10 0.07 -31.49
CA GLY A 240 10.42 0.26 -32.07
C GLY A 240 10.98 -0.99 -32.70
N LEU A 241 11.93 -0.80 -33.60
CA LEU A 241 12.69 -1.83 -34.27
C LEU A 241 14.18 -1.68 -33.94
N ILE A 242 14.82 -2.76 -33.54
CA ILE A 242 16.28 -2.85 -33.48
C ILE A 242 16.68 -3.78 -34.64
N GLU A 243 17.39 -3.21 -35.60
CA GLU A 243 17.84 -3.98 -36.78
C GLU A 243 18.93 -4.98 -36.39
N ALA A 244 18.96 -6.11 -37.07
CA ALA A 244 20.04 -7.09 -36.94
C ALA A 244 21.40 -6.43 -37.23
N GLY A 245 22.42 -6.83 -36.48
CA GLY A 245 23.74 -6.20 -36.48
C GLY A 245 23.92 -4.98 -35.59
N SER A 246 22.84 -4.51 -34.93
CA SER A 246 22.94 -3.47 -33.91
C SER A 246 23.62 -4.00 -32.64
N VAL A 247 24.54 -3.23 -32.08
CA VAL A 247 25.17 -3.56 -30.78
C VAL A 247 24.43 -2.83 -29.67
N ILE A 248 23.81 -3.59 -28.77
CA ILE A 248 23.06 -3.04 -27.63
C ILE A 248 23.72 -3.42 -26.30
N PRO A 249 23.72 -2.53 -25.32
CA PRO A 249 24.13 -2.88 -23.97
C PRO A 249 23.11 -3.82 -23.35
N ALA A 250 23.53 -5.01 -22.97
CA ALA A 250 22.72 -6.00 -22.28
C ALA A 250 23.27 -6.26 -20.88
N ILE A 251 22.39 -6.55 -19.93
CA ILE A 251 22.78 -6.94 -18.57
C ILE A 251 22.48 -8.43 -18.42
N ASP A 252 23.50 -9.19 -18.10
CA ASP A 252 23.33 -10.60 -17.72
C ASP A 252 22.52 -10.69 -16.43
N LYS A 253 21.35 -11.32 -16.50
CA LYS A 253 20.43 -11.42 -15.35
C LYS A 253 21.02 -12.17 -14.15
N ARG A 254 21.99 -13.05 -14.37
CA ARG A 254 22.61 -13.89 -13.36
C ARG A 254 23.84 -13.23 -12.72
N THR A 255 24.73 -12.64 -13.55
CA THR A 255 25.99 -12.05 -13.07
C THR A 255 25.90 -10.56 -12.81
N ARG A 256 24.84 -9.88 -13.31
CA ARG A 256 24.66 -8.43 -13.28
C ARG A 256 25.74 -7.64 -14.05
N GLU A 257 26.56 -8.32 -14.85
CA GLU A 257 27.57 -7.69 -15.69
C GLU A 257 26.94 -7.10 -16.94
N GLN A 258 27.39 -5.90 -17.30
CA GLN A 258 27.07 -5.31 -18.60
C GLN A 258 27.90 -5.97 -19.69
N LYS A 259 27.21 -6.44 -20.74
CA LYS A 259 27.82 -6.98 -21.94
C LYS A 259 27.26 -6.26 -23.15
N GLU A 260 28.08 -6.07 -24.16
CA GLU A 260 27.56 -5.67 -25.47
C GLU A 260 27.06 -6.93 -26.19
N LEU A 261 25.80 -6.86 -26.61
CA LEU A 261 25.16 -7.94 -27.36
C LEU A 261 24.86 -7.45 -28.79
N GLU A 262 25.37 -8.16 -29.76
CA GLU A 262 25.02 -7.96 -31.15
C GLU A 262 23.66 -8.65 -31.40
N VAL A 263 22.72 -7.91 -31.98
CA VAL A 263 21.37 -8.42 -32.30
C VAL A 263 21.46 -9.24 -33.58
N GLU A 264 21.22 -10.56 -33.47
CA GLU A 264 21.36 -11.48 -34.61
C GLU A 264 20.22 -11.40 -35.60
N GLU A 265 19.01 -11.04 -35.14
CA GLU A 265 17.80 -10.88 -35.94
C GLU A 265 17.09 -9.57 -35.58
N ASP A 266 16.29 -9.04 -36.53
CA ASP A 266 15.46 -7.85 -36.27
C ASP A 266 14.56 -8.07 -35.07
N PHE A 267 14.65 -7.19 -34.06
CA PHE A 267 13.82 -7.26 -32.88
C PHE A 267 12.82 -6.11 -32.87
N GLU A 268 11.56 -6.45 -33.12
CA GLU A 268 10.45 -5.52 -33.07
C GLU A 268 9.72 -5.65 -31.73
N TRP A 269 9.46 -4.53 -31.05
CA TRP A 269 8.63 -4.52 -29.86
C TRP A 269 7.39 -3.65 -30.04
N LYS A 270 6.29 -4.10 -29.44
CA LYS A 270 5.03 -3.35 -29.42
C LYS A 270 5.04 -2.31 -28.30
N PRO A 271 4.19 -1.27 -28.39
CA PRO A 271 4.02 -0.29 -27.28
C PRO A 271 3.74 -0.93 -25.92
N THR A 272 3.04 -2.07 -25.89
CA THR A 272 2.74 -2.85 -24.68
C THR A 272 3.96 -3.49 -24.02
N ASP A 273 5.04 -3.68 -24.76
CA ASP A 273 6.26 -4.34 -24.27
C ASP A 273 7.22 -3.34 -23.63
N GLN A 274 6.94 -2.04 -23.81
CA GLN A 274 7.73 -0.97 -23.24
C GLN A 274 7.61 -0.95 -21.70
N GLY A 275 8.74 -0.90 -21.03
CA GLY A 275 8.81 -1.02 -19.56
C GLY A 275 8.72 -2.47 -19.05
N ILE A 276 8.36 -3.45 -19.88
CA ILE A 276 8.39 -4.88 -19.55
C ILE A 276 9.65 -5.54 -20.12
N ALA A 277 9.91 -5.37 -21.42
CA ALA A 277 11.03 -5.99 -22.11
C ALA A 277 12.20 -5.05 -22.35
N VAL A 278 11.95 -3.73 -22.45
CA VAL A 278 12.97 -2.73 -22.83
C VAL A 278 13.00 -1.58 -21.84
N GLU A 279 14.12 -1.42 -21.14
CA GLU A 279 14.44 -0.24 -20.34
C GLU A 279 15.40 0.65 -21.14
N SER A 280 14.88 1.77 -21.69
CA SER A 280 15.71 2.70 -22.45
C SER A 280 16.08 3.93 -21.62
N PRO A 281 17.35 4.13 -21.26
CA PRO A 281 17.83 5.35 -20.60
C PRO A 281 17.48 6.62 -21.36
N ASN A 282 17.48 6.57 -22.69
CA ASN A 282 17.11 7.70 -23.54
C ASN A 282 15.63 8.05 -23.43
N HIS A 283 14.76 7.05 -23.29
CA HIS A 283 13.33 7.29 -23.05
C HIS A 283 13.09 7.92 -21.69
N ILE A 284 13.74 7.40 -20.65
CA ILE A 284 13.69 7.99 -19.30
C ILE A 284 14.14 9.44 -19.33
N ARG A 285 15.24 9.72 -20.01
CA ARG A 285 15.77 11.08 -20.18
C ARG A 285 14.77 11.99 -20.88
N LEU A 286 14.20 11.56 -21.99
CA LEU A 286 13.21 12.34 -22.74
C LEU A 286 11.97 12.68 -21.89
N VAL A 287 11.47 11.72 -21.11
CA VAL A 287 10.34 11.95 -20.18
C VAL A 287 10.72 12.98 -19.12
N LEU A 288 11.89 12.85 -18.51
CA LEU A 288 12.35 13.78 -17.47
C LEU A 288 12.66 15.18 -17.99
N GLU A 289 13.22 15.30 -19.19
CA GLU A 289 13.45 16.59 -19.87
C GLU A 289 12.10 17.24 -20.20
N THR A 290 11.16 16.50 -20.74
CA THR A 290 9.80 17.00 -21.04
C THR A 290 9.12 17.47 -19.75
N PHE A 291 9.18 16.70 -18.68
CA PHE A 291 8.65 17.09 -17.37
C PHE A 291 9.31 18.39 -16.87
N ARG A 292 10.66 18.47 -16.89
CA ARG A 292 11.41 19.65 -16.48
C ARG A 292 10.98 20.91 -17.25
N ASP A 293 10.84 20.78 -18.56
CA ASP A 293 10.59 21.92 -19.45
C ASP A 293 9.14 22.38 -19.42
N ARG A 294 8.20 21.47 -19.08
CA ARG A 294 6.76 21.73 -19.09
C ARG A 294 6.14 21.95 -17.72
N MET A 295 6.80 21.56 -16.62
CA MET A 295 6.18 21.60 -15.29
C MET A 295 5.71 22.99 -14.86
N PHE A 296 6.42 24.07 -15.24
CA PHE A 296 6.04 25.44 -14.86
C PHE A 296 5.18 26.17 -15.89
N THR A 297 4.88 25.54 -16.99
CA THR A 297 4.06 26.13 -18.06
C THR A 297 2.73 25.41 -18.24
N GLU A 298 2.69 24.11 -17.95
CA GLU A 298 1.52 23.28 -18.20
C GLU A 298 0.97 22.64 -16.92
N ILE A 299 1.86 22.14 -16.01
CA ILE A 299 1.40 21.45 -14.79
C ILE A 299 1.13 22.45 -13.67
N PHE A 300 2.03 23.42 -13.47
CA PHE A 300 1.91 24.48 -12.45
C PHE A 300 2.05 25.87 -13.10
N PRO A 301 1.12 26.27 -13.96
CA PRO A 301 1.17 27.56 -14.68
C PRO A 301 0.89 28.75 -13.79
N GLU A 302 0.40 28.52 -12.57
CA GLU A 302 -0.10 29.57 -11.69
C GLU A 302 1.04 30.48 -11.21
N LEU A 303 0.69 31.74 -11.02
CA LEU A 303 1.54 32.73 -10.37
C LEU A 303 1.31 32.66 -8.85
N ASN A 304 2.34 32.91 -8.07
CA ASN A 304 2.19 33.10 -6.62
C ASN A 304 1.42 34.40 -6.31
N ASP A 305 1.09 34.64 -5.04
CA ASP A 305 0.37 35.83 -4.58
C ASP A 305 1.09 37.16 -4.95
N GLN A 306 2.37 37.09 -5.32
CA GLN A 306 3.21 38.22 -5.76
C GLN A 306 3.26 38.35 -7.29
N GLY A 307 2.54 37.52 -8.04
CA GLY A 307 2.54 37.51 -9.50
C GLY A 307 3.80 36.88 -10.12
N GLU A 308 4.59 36.14 -9.37
CA GLU A 308 5.80 35.48 -9.87
C GLU A 308 5.53 34.02 -10.21
N LYS A 309 6.20 33.54 -11.27
CA LYS A 309 6.19 32.12 -11.62
C LYS A 309 6.92 31.29 -10.58
N ARG A 310 6.40 30.11 -10.31
CA ARG A 310 7.05 29.09 -9.50
C ARG A 310 8.46 28.76 -10.05
N LYS A 311 9.45 28.67 -9.15
CA LYS A 311 10.85 28.31 -9.49
C LYS A 311 11.31 27.02 -8.83
N VAL A 312 10.52 26.54 -7.86
CA VAL A 312 10.89 25.34 -7.06
C VAL A 312 10.23 24.13 -7.68
N VAL A 313 11.06 23.14 -8.04
CA VAL A 313 10.59 21.83 -8.56
C VAL A 313 9.60 21.23 -7.59
N PRO A 314 8.43 20.73 -8.05
CA PRO A 314 7.45 20.10 -7.18
C PRO A 314 8.02 18.87 -6.48
N LYS A 315 7.51 18.55 -5.30
CA LYS A 315 7.82 17.25 -4.67
C LYS A 315 7.20 16.14 -5.51
N THR A 316 8.05 15.32 -6.09
CA THR A 316 7.68 14.34 -7.11
C THR A 316 8.06 12.93 -6.66
N LEU A 317 7.14 11.99 -6.82
CA LEU A 317 7.37 10.57 -6.63
C LEU A 317 7.37 9.86 -7.99
N ILE A 318 8.43 9.12 -8.27
CA ILE A 318 8.55 8.33 -9.50
C ILE A 318 8.53 6.85 -9.12
N PHE A 319 7.64 6.09 -9.74
CA PHE A 319 7.59 4.65 -9.59
C PHE A 319 8.49 3.98 -10.61
N ALA A 320 9.41 3.16 -10.11
CA ALA A 320 10.31 2.33 -10.90
C ALA A 320 9.86 0.87 -10.86
N LYS A 321 10.23 0.12 -11.89
CA LYS A 321 9.88 -1.28 -12.02
C LYS A 321 10.74 -2.22 -11.14
N SER A 322 11.99 -1.82 -10.91
CA SER A 322 12.98 -2.59 -10.14
C SER A 322 13.93 -1.66 -9.42
N ASP A 323 14.69 -2.20 -8.47
CA ASP A 323 15.70 -1.44 -7.73
C ASP A 323 16.80 -0.89 -8.66
N ALA A 324 17.23 -1.68 -9.65
CA ALA A 324 18.20 -1.26 -10.66
C ALA A 324 17.62 -0.16 -11.59
N HIS A 325 16.33 -0.27 -11.94
CA HIS A 325 15.64 0.76 -12.70
C HIS A 325 15.54 2.06 -11.88
N ALA A 326 15.23 1.99 -10.60
CA ALA A 326 15.20 3.14 -9.70
C ALA A 326 16.57 3.86 -9.64
N GLU A 327 17.66 3.11 -9.55
CA GLU A 327 19.02 3.67 -9.58
C GLU A 327 19.32 4.42 -10.88
N THR A 328 18.92 3.82 -12.01
CA THR A 328 19.08 4.44 -13.35
C THR A 328 18.27 5.74 -13.44
N ILE A 329 17.02 5.75 -12.97
CA ILE A 329 16.17 6.94 -12.95
C ILE A 329 16.80 8.04 -12.09
N VAL A 330 17.24 7.73 -10.86
CA VAL A 330 17.84 8.72 -9.96
C VAL A 330 19.06 9.38 -10.61
N ARG A 331 19.94 8.58 -11.25
CA ARG A 331 21.11 9.10 -11.97
C ARG A 331 20.68 10.06 -13.08
N ILE A 332 19.71 9.67 -13.91
CA ILE A 332 19.25 10.52 -15.03
C ILE A 332 18.54 11.78 -14.52
N VAL A 333 17.77 11.70 -13.42
CA VAL A 333 17.16 12.86 -12.76
C VAL A 333 18.24 13.88 -12.38
N ARG A 334 19.30 13.43 -11.70
CA ARG A 334 20.42 14.32 -11.29
C ARG A 334 21.10 14.99 -12.48
N GLU A 335 21.30 14.26 -13.55
CA GLU A 335 21.87 14.79 -14.81
C GLU A 335 20.93 15.82 -15.45
N VAL A 336 19.66 15.49 -15.66
CA VAL A 336 18.65 16.33 -16.33
C VAL A 336 18.41 17.63 -15.58
N PHE A 337 18.35 17.58 -14.25
CA PHE A 337 18.12 18.74 -13.40
C PHE A 337 19.41 19.46 -13.01
N ASN A 338 20.58 18.90 -13.36
CA ASN A 338 21.89 19.39 -12.94
C ASN A 338 21.97 19.60 -11.42
N LYS A 339 21.58 18.59 -10.64
CA LYS A 339 21.51 18.60 -9.18
C LYS A 339 22.22 17.39 -8.58
N GLY A 340 22.72 17.56 -7.35
CA GLY A 340 23.41 16.51 -6.60
C GLY A 340 22.51 15.58 -5.81
N ASP A 341 23.13 14.79 -4.92
CA ASP A 341 22.50 13.72 -4.12
C ASP A 341 21.40 14.21 -3.17
N GLY A 342 21.45 15.47 -2.73
CA GLY A 342 20.41 16.06 -1.90
C GLY A 342 19.08 16.25 -2.61
N PHE A 343 19.07 16.35 -3.95
CA PHE A 343 17.90 16.68 -4.74
C PHE A 343 17.02 15.48 -5.10
N ALA A 344 17.64 14.34 -5.42
CA ALA A 344 16.94 13.13 -5.80
C ALA A 344 17.49 11.91 -5.06
N ALA A 345 16.60 11.04 -4.56
CA ALA A 345 16.98 9.85 -3.82
C ALA A 345 16.16 8.63 -4.24
N LYS A 346 16.82 7.46 -4.20
CA LYS A 346 16.18 6.15 -4.29
C LYS A 346 15.64 5.78 -2.92
N ILE A 347 14.35 5.48 -2.84
CA ILE A 347 13.66 5.04 -1.62
C ILE A 347 13.10 3.64 -1.88
N THR A 348 13.91 2.64 -1.58
CA THR A 348 13.58 1.22 -1.75
C THR A 348 14.03 0.45 -0.51
N TYR A 349 13.62 -0.79 -0.36
CA TYR A 349 14.02 -1.65 0.77
C TYR A 349 15.54 -1.91 0.82
N THR A 350 16.24 -1.77 -0.29
CA THR A 350 17.71 -1.92 -0.36
C THR A 350 18.48 -0.63 -0.06
N ALA A 351 17.79 0.50 0.12
CA ALA A 351 18.41 1.77 0.45
C ALA A 351 18.96 1.76 1.88
N GLN A 352 20.04 2.52 2.11
CA GLN A 352 20.50 2.78 3.48
C GLN A 352 19.51 3.70 4.19
N ASN A 353 18.96 3.25 5.33
CA ASN A 353 17.99 3.99 6.14
C ASN A 353 16.78 4.53 5.34
N PRO A 354 15.93 3.64 4.78
CA PRO A 354 14.80 4.07 3.97
C PRO A 354 13.82 4.97 4.73
N ASP A 355 13.61 4.75 6.04
CA ASP A 355 12.73 5.56 6.88
C ASP A 355 13.23 7.00 7.04
N ASP A 356 14.56 7.20 7.13
CA ASP A 356 15.15 8.52 7.15
C ASP A 356 14.93 9.24 5.80
N LEU A 357 15.05 8.53 4.69
CA LEU A 357 14.78 9.09 3.37
C LEU A 357 13.32 9.50 3.19
N ILE A 358 12.37 8.72 3.72
CA ILE A 358 10.94 9.08 3.75
C ILE A 358 10.73 10.33 4.62
N ASN A 359 11.37 10.40 5.80
CA ASN A 359 11.29 11.59 6.65
C ASN A 359 11.91 12.82 5.98
N ARG A 360 13.03 12.67 5.28
CA ARG A 360 13.61 13.75 4.47
C ARG A 360 12.70 14.16 3.32
N LEU A 361 12.03 13.23 2.67
CA LEU A 361 11.03 13.56 1.64
C LEU A 361 9.89 14.42 2.22
N ARG A 362 9.49 14.16 3.46
CA ARG A 362 8.46 14.95 4.16
C ARG A 362 8.93 16.34 4.56
N THR A 363 10.15 16.47 5.04
CA THR A 363 10.61 17.66 5.78
C THR A 363 11.67 18.49 5.07
N SER A 364 12.53 17.87 4.25
CA SER A 364 13.64 18.58 3.61
C SER A 364 13.16 19.41 2.41
N PRO A 365 13.53 20.67 2.29
CA PRO A 365 13.29 21.47 1.11
C PRO A 365 14.17 21.09 -0.09
N GLU A 366 15.29 20.41 0.14
CA GLU A 366 16.26 20.04 -0.89
C GLU A 366 15.86 18.77 -1.64
N LEU A 367 15.37 17.73 -0.93
CA LEU A 367 14.94 16.49 -1.56
C LEU A 367 13.58 16.72 -2.26
N ARG A 368 13.65 16.84 -3.58
CA ARG A 368 12.47 17.16 -4.41
C ARG A 368 11.93 15.95 -5.15
N ILE A 369 12.78 15.01 -5.56
CA ILE A 369 12.38 13.85 -6.34
C ILE A 369 12.75 12.57 -5.60
N ALA A 370 11.78 11.72 -5.35
CA ALA A 370 11.98 10.38 -4.81
C ALA A 370 11.65 9.34 -5.89
N VAL A 371 12.48 8.32 -6.00
CA VAL A 371 12.25 7.18 -6.88
C VAL A 371 12.08 5.93 -6.03
N THR A 372 10.95 5.27 -6.18
CA THR A 372 10.60 4.07 -5.41
C THR A 372 10.17 2.93 -6.33
N VAL A 373 10.21 1.72 -5.81
CA VAL A 373 9.54 0.57 -6.44
C VAL A 373 8.18 0.38 -5.79
N ASP A 374 8.18 0.08 -4.49
CA ASP A 374 6.96 -0.21 -3.73
C ASP A 374 6.95 0.44 -2.34
N MET A 375 8.10 0.90 -1.84
CA MET A 375 8.24 1.28 -0.43
C MET A 375 7.40 2.49 -0.06
N VAL A 376 7.34 3.47 -0.96
CA VAL A 376 6.44 4.64 -0.84
C VAL A 376 5.20 4.35 -1.68
N ALA A 377 4.25 3.64 -1.10
CA ALA A 377 3.00 3.24 -1.73
C ALA A 377 1.82 3.63 -0.83
N THR A 378 0.66 2.99 -1.03
CA THR A 378 -0.53 3.16 -0.17
C THR A 378 -0.17 2.99 1.32
N GLY A 379 -0.64 3.91 2.15
CA GLY A 379 -0.37 3.93 3.60
C GLY A 379 0.83 4.78 4.02
N THR A 380 1.67 5.25 3.09
CA THR A 380 2.77 6.17 3.41
C THR A 380 2.30 7.62 3.24
N ASP A 381 2.10 8.34 4.35
CA ASP A 381 1.70 9.75 4.31
C ASP A 381 2.90 10.65 4.00
N VAL A 382 2.86 11.35 2.87
CA VAL A 382 3.82 12.39 2.45
C VAL A 382 3.04 13.62 2.00
N LYS A 383 2.56 14.41 2.97
CA LYS A 383 1.70 15.59 2.72
C LYS A 383 2.24 16.59 1.69
N PRO A 384 3.56 16.90 1.63
CA PRO A 384 4.07 17.85 0.64
C PRO A 384 4.25 17.27 -0.77
N LEU A 385 3.79 16.06 -1.07
CA LEU A 385 3.86 15.47 -2.41
C LEU A 385 2.90 16.18 -3.36
N GLU A 386 3.40 16.52 -4.56
CA GLU A 386 2.66 17.32 -5.55
C GLU A 386 2.55 16.62 -6.92
N CYS A 387 3.47 15.68 -7.23
CA CYS A 387 3.48 14.87 -8.47
C CYS A 387 3.83 13.42 -8.20
#